data_614527348e07415f04a7a3e22041250b
#
_entry.id   614527348e07415f04a7a3e22041250b
#
_cell.length_a   1.000
_cell.length_b   1.000
_cell.length_c   1.000
_cell.angle_alpha   90.00
_cell.angle_beta   90.00
_cell.angle_gamma   90.00
#
_symmetry.space_group_name_H-M   'P 1'
#
loop_
_entity.id
_entity.type
_entity.pdbx_description
1 polymer ?
#
loop_
_entity_poly.entity_id
_entity_poly.type
_entity_poly.pdbx_seq_one_letter_code
_entity_poly.pdbx_strand_id
1 'polypeptide(L)'
;MKNLKIRKGEKKDITSLYKLIKELAIYEKSEHKLIISQDSLFNDCFKEKPSYNFIVGEFNNEIIGIAMYYIRYSSWNGEVLYLEDLIITEKHRGKGFGSEIFKNLINLSKKYNGFCWQVLDWNKVAINFYKKFGSNCEKGWLNCSID
;
A
#
# COMPACT_ATOMS: atom_id res chain seq x y z
N MET A 1 10.44 -11.53 -14.21
CA MET A 1 9.12 -12.11 -13.86
C MET A 1 8.18 -11.98 -15.04
N LYS A 2 8.25 -12.95 -15.92
CA LYS A 2 7.59 -12.88 -17.23
C LYS A 2 6.07 -12.71 -17.23
N ASN A 3 5.38 -12.97 -16.12
CA ASN A 3 3.91 -12.95 -16.07
C ASN A 3 3.32 -11.96 -15.05
N LEU A 4 4.16 -11.13 -14.41
CA LEU A 4 3.68 -10.09 -13.50
C LEU A 4 3.37 -8.82 -14.31
N LYS A 5 2.14 -8.36 -14.23
CA LYS A 5 1.71 -7.07 -14.77
C LYS A 5 1.38 -6.13 -13.60
N ILE A 6 2.04 -4.99 -13.55
CA ILE A 6 1.75 -3.94 -12.57
C ILE A 6 1.01 -2.83 -13.30
N ARG A 7 -0.15 -2.45 -12.77
CA ARG A 7 -1.00 -1.44 -13.38
C ARG A 7 -1.80 -0.68 -12.33
N LYS A 8 -2.33 0.48 -12.71
CA LYS A 8 -3.29 1.20 -11.89
C LYS A 8 -4.52 0.33 -11.63
N GLY A 9 -5.05 0.41 -10.42
CA GLY A 9 -6.28 -0.25 -10.04
C GLY A 9 -7.50 0.34 -10.76
N GLU A 10 -8.41 -0.53 -11.14
CA GLU A 10 -9.66 -0.22 -11.83
C GLU A 10 -10.86 -0.58 -10.95
N LYS A 11 -12.05 -0.13 -11.34
CA LYS A 11 -13.30 -0.43 -10.62
C LYS A 11 -13.52 -1.94 -10.37
N LYS A 12 -13.19 -2.76 -11.36
CA LYS A 12 -13.30 -4.23 -11.26
C LYS A 12 -12.37 -4.85 -10.21
N ASP A 13 -11.34 -4.15 -9.77
CA ASP A 13 -10.33 -4.66 -8.83
C ASP A 13 -10.70 -4.41 -7.37
N ILE A 14 -11.76 -3.67 -7.09
CA ILE A 14 -12.12 -3.29 -5.71
C ILE A 14 -12.39 -4.50 -4.82
N THR A 15 -13.00 -5.54 -5.34
CA THR A 15 -13.24 -6.78 -4.56
C THR A 15 -11.91 -7.42 -4.14
N SER A 16 -10.94 -7.48 -5.05
CA SER A 16 -9.60 -7.98 -4.75
C SER A 16 -8.85 -7.06 -3.78
N LEU A 17 -8.95 -5.75 -3.95
CA LEU A 17 -8.40 -4.77 -3.01
C LEU A 17 -8.94 -4.99 -1.60
N TYR A 18 -10.26 -5.07 -1.43
CA TYR A 18 -10.88 -5.28 -0.12
C TYR A 18 -10.46 -6.60 0.53
N LYS A 19 -10.40 -7.67 -0.26
CA LYS A 19 -9.91 -8.98 0.22
C LYS A 19 -8.47 -8.91 0.73
N LEU A 20 -7.58 -8.22 0.01
CA LEU A 20 -6.17 -8.09 0.40
C LEU A 20 -6.00 -7.15 1.61
N ILE A 21 -6.80 -6.10 1.74
CA ILE A 21 -6.84 -5.26 2.94
C ILE A 21 -7.24 -6.08 4.17
N LYS A 22 -8.24 -6.95 4.06
CA LYS A 22 -8.62 -7.87 5.15
C LYS A 22 -7.48 -8.82 5.51
N GLU A 23 -6.80 -9.39 4.52
CA GLU A 23 -5.64 -10.25 4.74
C GLU A 23 -4.52 -9.51 5.48
N LEU A 24 -4.27 -8.24 5.13
CA LEU A 24 -3.31 -7.39 5.81
C LEU A 24 -3.71 -7.12 7.27
N ALA A 25 -4.99 -6.78 7.51
CA ALA A 25 -5.50 -6.53 8.85
C ALA A 25 -5.34 -7.75 9.78
N ILE A 26 -5.57 -8.95 9.27
CA ILE A 26 -5.33 -10.20 9.98
C ILE A 26 -3.83 -10.38 10.28
N TYR A 27 -2.98 -10.18 9.27
CA TYR A 27 -1.53 -10.27 9.44
C TYR A 27 -1.01 -9.29 10.51
N GLU A 28 -1.53 -8.07 10.53
CA GLU A 28 -1.18 -7.03 11.50
C GLU A 28 -1.91 -7.18 12.85
N LYS A 29 -2.68 -8.25 13.06
CA LYS A 29 -3.44 -8.52 14.30
C LYS A 29 -4.42 -7.39 14.65
N SER A 30 -4.96 -6.73 13.65
CA SER A 30 -5.82 -5.53 13.77
C SER A 30 -7.15 -5.68 13.03
N GLU A 31 -7.60 -6.90 12.79
CA GLU A 31 -8.86 -7.19 12.08
C GLU A 31 -10.08 -6.48 12.70
N HIS A 32 -10.11 -6.38 14.04
CA HIS A 32 -11.17 -5.69 14.77
C HIS A 32 -11.26 -4.17 14.50
N LYS A 33 -10.20 -3.58 13.93
CA LYS A 33 -10.15 -2.16 13.54
C LYS A 33 -10.65 -1.92 12.12
N LEU A 34 -10.85 -2.96 11.34
CA LEU A 34 -11.30 -2.85 9.96
C LEU A 34 -12.82 -2.65 9.92
N ILE A 35 -13.26 -1.40 9.82
CA ILE A 35 -14.67 -1.01 9.78
C ILE A 35 -15.17 -0.60 8.40
N ILE A 36 -14.24 -0.37 7.46
CA ILE A 36 -14.59 0.11 6.11
C ILE A 36 -15.31 -0.97 5.31
N SER A 37 -16.30 -0.57 4.52
CA SER A 37 -16.98 -1.45 3.57
C SER A 37 -16.33 -1.41 2.18
N GLN A 38 -16.60 -2.43 1.38
CA GLN A 38 -16.20 -2.45 -0.02
C GLN A 38 -16.81 -1.29 -0.82
N ASP A 39 -18.07 -0.92 -0.52
CA ASP A 39 -18.75 0.21 -1.16
C ASP A 39 -18.08 1.54 -0.83
N SER A 40 -17.65 1.73 0.42
CA SER A 40 -16.89 2.92 0.81
C SER A 40 -15.56 3.01 0.07
N LEU A 41 -14.82 1.89 -0.03
CA LEU A 41 -13.58 1.85 -0.80
C LEU A 41 -13.80 2.23 -2.26
N PHE A 42 -14.86 1.71 -2.88
CA PHE A 42 -15.20 2.03 -4.25
C PHE A 42 -15.51 3.53 -4.43
N ASN A 43 -16.41 4.06 -3.61
CA ASN A 43 -16.85 5.44 -3.71
C ASN A 43 -15.69 6.42 -3.47
N ASP A 44 -14.83 6.17 -2.51
CA ASP A 44 -13.71 7.04 -2.16
C ASP A 44 -12.62 7.05 -3.21
N CYS A 45 -12.44 5.97 -3.95
CA CYS A 45 -11.45 5.86 -5.02
C CYS A 45 -11.92 6.47 -6.34
N PHE A 46 -13.20 6.30 -6.69
CA PHE A 46 -13.73 6.62 -8.02
C PHE A 46 -14.64 7.85 -8.08
N LYS A 47 -14.66 8.66 -7.01
CA LYS A 47 -15.28 9.98 -7.04
C LYS A 47 -14.43 10.99 -7.82
N GLU A 48 -14.98 12.15 -8.14
CA GLU A 48 -14.32 13.21 -8.92
C GLU A 48 -12.93 13.59 -8.37
N LYS A 49 -12.81 13.72 -7.04
CA LYS A 49 -11.52 13.93 -6.34
C LYS A 49 -11.23 12.71 -5.47
N PRO A 50 -10.51 11.71 -5.98
CA PRO A 50 -10.23 10.51 -5.24
C PRO A 50 -9.52 10.77 -3.90
N SER A 51 -9.94 10.08 -2.85
CA SER A 51 -9.27 10.14 -1.54
C SER A 51 -7.98 9.34 -1.54
N TYR A 52 -7.90 8.33 -2.38
CA TYR A 52 -6.72 7.48 -2.55
C TYR A 52 -6.65 6.91 -3.96
N ASN A 53 -5.49 6.35 -4.29
CA ASN A 53 -5.28 5.56 -5.51
C ASN A 53 -4.68 4.21 -5.11
N PHE A 54 -4.71 3.26 -6.00
CA PHE A 54 -4.03 1.99 -5.79
C PHE A 54 -3.47 1.43 -7.10
N ILE A 55 -2.44 0.64 -6.96
CA ILE A 55 -1.88 -0.18 -8.02
C ILE A 55 -2.07 -1.65 -7.66
N VAL A 56 -2.18 -2.47 -8.67
CA VAL A 56 -2.32 -3.93 -8.54
C VAL A 56 -1.17 -4.64 -9.21
N GLY A 57 -0.74 -5.74 -8.60
CA GLY A 57 0.11 -6.75 -9.21
C GLY A 57 -0.76 -7.91 -9.66
N GLU A 58 -0.89 -8.08 -10.97
CA GLU A 58 -1.63 -9.16 -11.61
C GLU A 58 -0.66 -10.23 -12.12
N PHE A 59 -0.84 -11.46 -11.68
CA PHE A 59 -0.03 -12.59 -12.06
C PHE A 59 -0.92 -13.76 -12.48
N ASN A 60 -0.75 -14.25 -13.70
CA ASN A 60 -1.60 -15.30 -14.28
C ASN A 60 -3.11 -14.99 -14.17
N ASN A 61 -3.50 -13.75 -14.50
CA ASN A 61 -4.87 -13.23 -14.44
C ASN A 61 -5.48 -13.18 -13.01
N GLU A 62 -4.66 -13.27 -11.98
CA GLU A 62 -5.08 -13.13 -10.59
C GLU A 62 -4.40 -11.89 -9.97
N ILE A 63 -5.14 -11.07 -9.23
CA ILE A 63 -4.57 -10.00 -8.42
C ILE A 63 -3.92 -10.63 -7.19
N ILE A 64 -2.60 -10.58 -7.13
CA ILE A 64 -1.81 -11.21 -6.08
C ILE A 64 -1.22 -10.21 -5.09
N GLY A 65 -1.32 -8.94 -5.37
CA GLY A 65 -0.83 -7.89 -4.51
C GLY A 65 -1.39 -6.53 -4.87
N ILE A 66 -1.39 -5.63 -3.90
CA ILE A 66 -1.81 -4.24 -4.06
C ILE A 66 -0.85 -3.29 -3.34
N ALA A 67 -0.84 -2.04 -3.79
CA ALA A 67 -0.36 -0.93 -3.00
C ALA A 67 -1.38 0.21 -3.05
N MET A 68 -1.84 0.63 -1.88
CA MET A 68 -2.73 1.77 -1.72
C MET A 68 -1.92 2.99 -1.34
N TYR A 69 -2.15 4.13 -1.98
CA TYR A 69 -1.41 5.36 -1.74
C TYR A 69 -2.27 6.59 -1.97
N TYR A 70 -1.83 7.70 -1.40
CA TYR A 70 -2.40 9.02 -1.63
C TYR A 70 -1.32 10.09 -1.53
N ILE A 71 -1.64 11.30 -1.96
CA ILE A 71 -0.73 12.42 -1.87
C ILE A 71 -1.02 13.18 -0.58
N ARG A 72 -0.05 13.13 0.33
CA ARG A 72 -0.07 13.83 1.60
C ARG A 72 0.64 15.16 1.46
N TYR A 73 0.16 16.19 2.14
CA TYR A 73 0.85 17.46 2.21
C TYR A 73 1.69 17.55 3.49
N SER A 74 2.98 17.81 3.32
CA SER A 74 3.89 18.13 4.42
C SER A 74 4.15 19.62 4.42
N SER A 75 4.01 20.28 5.59
CA SER A 75 4.33 21.70 5.72
C SER A 75 5.83 22.00 5.48
N TRP A 76 6.69 21.01 5.54
CA TRP A 76 8.13 21.16 5.29
C TRP A 76 8.54 20.83 3.85
N ASN A 77 7.87 19.86 3.23
CA ASN A 77 8.27 19.33 1.93
C ASN A 77 7.23 19.54 0.82
N GLY A 78 6.00 19.97 1.15
CA GLY A 78 4.91 20.04 0.17
C GLY A 78 4.26 18.68 -0.09
N GLU A 79 3.91 18.41 -1.33
CA GLU A 79 3.28 17.14 -1.72
C GLU A 79 4.25 15.97 -1.68
N VAL A 80 3.91 14.94 -0.91
CA VAL A 80 4.66 13.70 -0.81
C VAL A 80 3.75 12.51 -1.11
N LEU A 81 4.27 11.48 -1.78
CA LEU A 81 3.54 10.24 -1.93
C LEU A 81 3.58 9.49 -0.61
N TYR A 82 2.39 9.14 -0.10
CA TYR A 82 2.24 8.34 1.11
C TYR A 82 1.69 6.97 0.77
N LEU A 83 2.45 5.94 1.09
CA LEU A 83 2.02 4.56 0.95
C LEU A 83 1.25 4.15 2.20
N GLU A 84 -0.07 3.91 2.03
CA GLU A 84 -0.93 3.44 3.12
C GLU A 84 -0.72 1.96 3.38
N ASP A 85 -0.88 1.14 2.34
CA ASP A 85 -0.78 -0.32 2.44
C ASP A 85 0.01 -0.91 1.26
N LEU A 86 0.83 -1.90 1.55
CA LEU A 86 1.47 -2.78 0.58
C LEU A 86 1.32 -4.22 1.04
N ILE A 87 0.65 -5.03 0.28
CA ILE A 87 0.49 -6.46 0.58
C ILE A 87 0.61 -7.33 -0.65
N ILE A 88 1.26 -8.47 -0.46
CA ILE A 88 1.22 -9.62 -1.38
C ILE A 88 0.49 -10.74 -0.65
N THR A 89 -0.47 -11.39 -1.31
CA THR A 89 -1.16 -12.54 -0.74
C THR A 89 -0.18 -13.65 -0.36
N GLU A 90 -0.45 -14.32 0.75
CA GLU A 90 0.49 -15.23 1.42
C GLU A 90 1.14 -16.24 0.47
N LYS A 91 0.33 -16.92 -0.35
CA LYS A 91 0.81 -17.94 -1.33
C LYS A 91 1.82 -17.42 -2.36
N HIS A 92 1.93 -16.12 -2.51
CA HIS A 92 2.82 -15.46 -3.47
C HIS A 92 3.95 -14.65 -2.84
N ARG A 93 4.07 -14.65 -1.51
CA ARG A 93 5.18 -13.98 -0.80
C ARG A 93 6.51 -14.67 -1.06
N GLY A 94 7.60 -13.94 -0.83
CA GLY A 94 8.96 -14.45 -1.00
C GLY A 94 9.42 -14.66 -2.46
N LYS A 95 8.60 -14.30 -3.45
CA LYS A 95 8.88 -14.48 -4.88
C LYS A 95 9.32 -13.19 -5.60
N GLY A 96 9.55 -12.10 -4.84
CA GLY A 96 9.98 -10.81 -5.39
C GLY A 96 8.87 -9.89 -5.91
N PHE A 97 7.61 -10.32 -5.88
CA PHE A 97 6.48 -9.52 -6.40
C PHE A 97 6.31 -8.19 -5.66
N GLY A 98 6.48 -8.18 -4.34
CA GLY A 98 6.44 -6.96 -3.54
C GLY A 98 7.51 -5.96 -3.95
N SER A 99 8.71 -6.44 -4.29
CA SER A 99 9.79 -5.59 -4.76
C SER A 99 9.45 -4.91 -6.09
N GLU A 100 8.82 -5.59 -7.00
CA GLU A 100 8.42 -5.02 -8.29
C GLU A 100 7.31 -3.95 -8.13
N ILE A 101 6.32 -4.21 -7.27
CA ILE A 101 5.29 -3.21 -6.94
C ILE A 101 5.93 -1.99 -6.26
N PHE A 102 6.84 -2.20 -5.32
CA PHE A 102 7.50 -1.12 -4.59
C PHE A 102 8.39 -0.26 -5.50
N LYS A 103 9.13 -0.87 -6.43
CA LYS A 103 9.88 -0.13 -7.46
C LYS A 103 8.99 0.76 -8.32
N ASN A 104 7.79 0.29 -8.64
CA ASN A 104 6.81 1.08 -9.37
C ASN A 104 6.39 2.33 -8.57
N LEU A 105 6.15 2.18 -7.26
CA LEU A 105 5.86 3.31 -6.36
C LEU A 105 7.05 4.28 -6.25
N ILE A 106 8.28 3.78 -6.13
CA ILE A 106 9.48 4.62 -6.12
C ILE A 106 9.54 5.46 -7.41
N ASN A 107 9.27 4.85 -8.55
CA ASN A 107 9.24 5.58 -9.81
C ASN A 107 8.13 6.63 -9.85
N LEU A 108 6.94 6.28 -9.39
CA LEU A 108 5.81 7.20 -9.29
C LEU A 108 6.11 8.38 -8.35
N SER A 109 6.80 8.12 -7.25
CA SER A 109 7.13 9.13 -6.24
C SER A 109 8.08 10.24 -6.73
N LYS A 110 8.80 10.03 -7.83
CA LYS A 110 9.68 11.03 -8.45
C LYS A 110 8.95 12.30 -8.91
N LYS A 111 7.63 12.27 -9.04
CA LYS A 111 6.77 13.42 -9.36
C LYS A 111 6.52 14.31 -8.15
N TYR A 112 6.87 13.86 -6.95
CA TYR A 112 6.57 14.49 -5.67
C TYR A 112 7.86 14.78 -4.90
N ASN A 113 7.73 15.48 -3.78
CA ASN A 113 8.88 15.92 -2.98
C ASN A 113 9.34 14.88 -1.94
N GLY A 114 8.76 13.71 -1.94
CA GLY A 114 9.13 12.62 -1.04
C GLY A 114 8.25 11.40 -1.20
N PHE A 115 8.70 10.31 -0.60
CA PHE A 115 7.99 9.05 -0.50
C PHE A 115 8.11 8.53 0.94
N CYS A 116 7.00 8.37 1.63
CA CYS A 116 6.99 7.95 3.02
C CYS A 116 5.86 6.96 3.33
N TRP A 117 6.03 6.22 4.40
CA TRP A 117 5.08 5.22 4.90
C TRP A 117 5.37 4.92 6.36
N GLN A 118 4.48 4.17 7.01
CA GLN A 118 4.67 3.62 8.34
C GLN A 118 4.83 2.11 8.26
N VAL A 119 5.51 1.54 9.22
CA VAL A 119 5.66 0.10 9.42
C VAL A 119 5.56 -0.20 10.92
N LEU A 120 4.85 -1.26 11.27
CA LEU A 120 4.78 -1.70 12.66
C LEU A 120 6.18 -2.08 13.15
N ASP A 121 6.56 -1.62 14.34
CA ASP A 121 7.90 -1.78 14.89
C ASP A 121 8.29 -3.25 15.12
N TRP A 122 7.32 -4.13 15.33
CA TRP A 122 7.52 -5.57 15.45
C TRP A 122 7.63 -6.30 14.11
N ASN A 123 7.23 -5.67 12.98
CA ASN A 123 7.21 -6.30 11.66
C ASN A 123 8.60 -6.31 11.02
N LYS A 124 9.47 -7.18 11.50
CA LYS A 124 10.86 -7.29 11.04
C LYS A 124 10.97 -7.66 9.56
N VAL A 125 10.04 -8.46 9.06
CA VAL A 125 10.00 -8.85 7.64
C VAL A 125 9.82 -7.63 6.75
N ALA A 126 8.83 -6.78 7.05
CA ALA A 126 8.59 -5.55 6.30
C ALA A 126 9.73 -4.54 6.47
N ILE A 127 10.24 -4.34 7.70
CA ILE A 127 11.37 -3.45 7.95
C ILE A 127 12.59 -3.86 7.11
N ASN A 128 12.93 -5.15 7.11
CA ASN A 128 14.05 -5.66 6.31
C ASN A 128 13.80 -5.55 4.80
N PHE A 129 12.55 -5.72 4.37
CA PHE A 129 12.15 -5.49 2.98
C PHE A 129 12.45 -4.03 2.55
N TYR A 130 12.00 -3.05 3.33
CA TYR A 130 12.20 -1.64 3.00
C TYR A 130 13.67 -1.21 3.07
N LYS A 131 14.44 -1.76 4.00
CA LYS A 131 15.90 -1.50 4.09
C LYS A 131 16.65 -1.82 2.82
N LYS A 132 16.23 -2.82 2.05
CA LYS A 132 16.84 -3.17 0.76
C LYS A 132 16.76 -2.04 -0.27
N PHE A 133 15.83 -1.10 -0.09
CA PHE A 133 15.64 0.07 -0.94
C PHE A 133 16.26 1.34 -0.36
N GLY A 134 17.05 1.23 0.70
CA GLY A 134 17.71 2.36 1.33
C GLY A 134 16.82 3.19 2.25
N SER A 135 15.72 2.62 2.74
CA SER A 135 14.82 3.35 3.66
C SER A 135 15.46 3.59 5.02
N ASN A 136 15.14 4.75 5.61
CA ASN A 136 15.39 5.05 7.01
C ASN A 136 14.11 4.85 7.81
N CYS A 137 14.22 4.22 8.98
CA CYS A 137 13.13 4.12 9.95
C CYS A 137 13.44 4.99 11.16
N GLU A 138 12.65 6.04 11.36
CA GLU A 138 12.82 6.98 12.46
C GLU A 138 11.85 6.66 13.60
N LYS A 139 12.34 6.78 14.84
CA LYS A 139 11.53 6.71 16.05
C LYS A 139 11.19 8.13 16.53
N GLY A 140 10.26 8.25 17.45
CA GLY A 140 9.96 9.52 18.14
C GLY A 140 8.55 10.06 17.90
N TRP A 141 7.78 9.47 17.00
CA TRP A 141 6.39 9.81 16.76
C TRP A 141 5.44 8.89 17.51
N LEU A 142 4.42 9.45 18.14
CA LEU A 142 3.33 8.74 18.76
C LEU A 142 2.10 8.79 17.84
N ASN A 143 1.42 7.68 17.67
CA ASN A 143 0.11 7.66 17.02
C ASN A 143 -0.94 8.11 18.03
N CYS A 144 -1.67 9.18 17.72
CA CYS A 144 -2.72 9.74 18.56
C CYS A 144 -4.05 9.69 17.79
N SER A 145 -5.13 9.28 18.48
CA SER A 145 -6.48 9.26 17.92
C SER A 145 -7.50 9.70 18.96
N ILE A 146 -8.67 10.07 18.47
CA ILE A 146 -9.91 10.22 19.26
C ILE A 146 -10.94 9.34 18.58
N ASP A 147 -11.52 8.41 19.32
CA ASP A 147 -12.55 7.47 18.83
C ASP A 147 -13.96 8.06 18.97
#